data_9989d6099acde4a7334c659a8862ed5d
#
_entry.id   9989d6099acde4a7334c659a8862ed5d
#
_cell.length_a   1.000
_cell.length_b   1.000
_cell.length_c   1.000
_cell.angle_alpha   90.00
_cell.angle_beta   90.00
_cell.angle_gamma   90.00
#
_symmetry.space_group_name_H-M   'P 1'
#
loop_
_entity.id
_entity.type
_entity.pdbx_description
1 polymer ?
#
loop_
_entity_poly.entity_id
_entity_poly.type
_entity_poly.pdbx_seq_one_letter_code
_entity_poly.pdbx_strand_id
1 'polypeptide(L)'
;VQRGDRDGGDDLLAAVLGPGAPVGWGESPVPRVALLGAGVRRVVDLADFPAVASGLEADRPRWTWWSAQEAARPLVHAGVRVSRAWDVAEAHRLLLGGWHAGPGRAWAHAHGLNVDDVPKAPTGDLFEAADATSSDGDALVRADGHLRPDAVAGTWPTDDERLLAWADAALTCARAQRARAEHTWPRLVATIHAESAAAALCEELRHDGLPVDRPALVAIVGPLSGPRGPRDEAVLRHVPGREHTDLRNPQQVRELLQAVGIDVPSTRKHVLEAFRDVHPVVAALLAWRKEERIATTYGLRWMDEHIGADDRLRGTWTACDGAGGRMTAESGLHNLPAVLRPGVAAHEGHVLVRADLGQIEPRVLAVVSGDAAVAQASRDDDLYAPVAQRLRVERPIAKVAVLAAMYGQRSGAAGQALRGLERAYPIAMAHLDRAYSAGVRGEPLRTYGGRLIPTGSFVTGAPIGADPRLDAARGRFARNAIIQGAAAELFKAWAATVRATIREFDAQIVLCLHDELLVHTPREHADEVAQAVHTALIDAARRWSAGAPVRFVADISVVHRWSDAKG
;
A
#
# COMPACT_ATOMS: atom_id res chain seq x y z
N VAL A 1 -32.97 9.35 -6.70
CA VAL A 1 -34.05 8.74 -5.91
C VAL A 1 -33.56 8.68 -4.47
N GLN A 2 -34.05 9.59 -3.63
CA GLN A 2 -33.88 9.53 -2.18
C GLN A 2 -34.62 8.29 -1.68
N ARG A 3 -33.88 7.26 -1.28
CA ARG A 3 -34.41 6.24 -0.37
C ARG A 3 -34.15 6.72 1.06
N GLY A 4 -35.24 6.90 1.79
CA GLY A 4 -35.24 7.35 3.17
C GLY A 4 -34.33 6.53 4.07
N ASP A 5 -33.79 7.21 5.08
CA ASP A 5 -33.14 6.60 6.24
C ASP A 5 -34.04 5.48 6.79
N ARG A 6 -33.59 4.25 6.60
CA ARG A 6 -34.09 3.15 7.42
C ARG A 6 -33.45 3.30 8.79
N ASP A 7 -34.28 3.35 9.81
CA ASP A 7 -33.93 3.36 11.23
C ASP A 7 -32.63 2.61 11.52
N GLY A 8 -31.81 3.17 12.42
CA GLY A 8 -30.45 2.82 12.78
C GLY A 8 -30.12 1.36 13.09
N GLY A 9 -30.48 0.44 12.21
CA GLY A 9 -30.02 -0.94 12.21
C GLY A 9 -28.55 -1.03 11.81
N ASP A 10 -27.78 -1.78 12.57
CA ASP A 10 -26.38 -2.08 12.30
C ASP A 10 -26.24 -2.74 10.92
N ASP A 11 -25.55 -2.06 9.98
CA ASP A 11 -25.33 -2.54 8.61
C ASP A 11 -24.15 -3.54 8.51
N LEU A 12 -23.51 -3.87 9.63
CA LEU A 12 -22.38 -4.77 9.72
C LEU A 12 -22.82 -6.24 9.58
N LEU A 13 -22.16 -6.98 8.72
CA LEU A 13 -22.32 -8.42 8.53
C LEU A 13 -20.95 -9.10 8.64
N ALA A 14 -20.70 -9.79 9.75
CA ALA A 14 -19.47 -10.55 9.90
C ALA A 14 -19.46 -11.76 8.97
N ALA A 15 -18.29 -11.98 8.35
CA ALA A 15 -17.93 -13.21 7.66
C ALA A 15 -16.56 -13.65 8.17
N VAL A 16 -16.51 -14.74 8.93
CA VAL A 16 -15.26 -15.27 9.49
C VAL A 16 -15.12 -16.75 9.16
N LEU A 17 -13.89 -17.16 8.86
CA LEU A 17 -13.56 -18.53 8.50
C LEU A 17 -13.10 -19.32 9.73
N GLY A 18 -13.40 -20.62 9.73
CA GLY A 18 -12.90 -21.58 10.69
C GLY A 18 -12.65 -22.93 10.05
N PRO A 19 -11.88 -23.80 10.72
CA PRO A 19 -11.49 -25.11 10.19
C PRO A 19 -12.67 -26.08 10.01
N GLY A 20 -13.82 -25.80 10.66
CA GLY A 20 -14.95 -26.72 10.71
C GLY A 20 -14.73 -27.91 11.67
N ALA A 21 -15.79 -28.68 11.89
CA ALA A 21 -15.70 -29.91 12.67
C ALA A 21 -15.00 -31.03 11.87
N PRO A 22 -14.21 -31.91 12.49
CA PRO A 22 -13.68 -33.09 11.82
C PRO A 22 -14.85 -34.03 11.43
N VAL A 23 -14.90 -34.42 10.15
CA VAL A 23 -16.01 -35.19 9.57
C VAL A 23 -15.86 -36.71 9.81
N GLY A 24 -14.69 -37.18 10.27
CA GLY A 24 -14.40 -38.59 10.54
C GLY A 24 -12.93 -38.86 10.82
N TRP A 25 -12.60 -40.09 11.24
CA TRP A 25 -11.20 -40.52 11.42
C TRP A 25 -10.46 -40.48 10.06
N GLY A 26 -9.49 -39.58 9.93
CA GLY A 26 -8.63 -39.47 8.73
C GLY A 26 -9.14 -38.48 7.66
N GLU A 27 -10.28 -37.84 7.82
CA GLU A 27 -10.76 -36.79 6.92
C GLU A 27 -10.33 -35.41 7.41
N SER A 28 -9.88 -34.56 6.48
CA SER A 28 -9.58 -33.15 6.79
C SER A 28 -10.87 -32.39 7.07
N PRO A 29 -10.91 -31.52 8.11
CA PRO A 29 -12.09 -30.72 8.39
C PRO A 29 -12.46 -29.85 7.19
N VAL A 30 -13.77 -29.79 6.87
CA VAL A 30 -14.28 -28.91 5.80
C VAL A 30 -14.30 -27.48 6.35
N PRO A 31 -13.57 -26.54 5.73
CA PRO A 31 -13.58 -25.14 6.17
C PRO A 31 -14.99 -24.55 6.08
N ARG A 32 -15.40 -23.79 7.10
CA ARG A 32 -16.72 -23.19 7.23
C ARG A 32 -16.63 -21.69 7.43
N VAL A 33 -17.72 -20.99 7.15
CA VAL A 33 -17.85 -19.54 7.30
C VAL A 33 -19.07 -19.22 8.14
N ALA A 34 -18.88 -18.51 9.25
CA ALA A 34 -19.99 -17.93 10.00
C ALA A 34 -20.37 -16.58 9.43
N LEU A 35 -21.67 -16.37 9.23
CA LEU A 35 -22.31 -15.13 8.83
C LEU A 35 -23.19 -14.64 9.98
N LEU A 36 -22.87 -13.46 10.53
CA LEU A 36 -23.56 -12.90 11.68
C LEU A 36 -23.75 -11.38 11.54
N GLY A 37 -24.95 -10.89 11.79
CA GLY A 37 -25.30 -9.46 11.72
C GLY A 37 -26.20 -9.14 10.53
N ALA A 38 -26.67 -7.89 10.43
CA ALA A 38 -27.59 -7.43 9.38
C ALA A 38 -28.81 -8.38 9.17
N GLY A 39 -29.33 -8.97 10.24
CA GLY A 39 -30.46 -9.92 10.18
C GLY A 39 -30.09 -11.35 9.78
N VAL A 40 -28.82 -11.67 9.62
CA VAL A 40 -28.31 -12.99 9.26
C VAL A 40 -27.65 -13.66 10.47
N ARG A 41 -27.94 -14.96 10.72
CA ARG A 41 -27.22 -15.83 11.65
C ARG A 41 -27.18 -17.23 11.07
N ARG A 42 -26.07 -17.64 10.50
CA ARG A 42 -25.87 -18.98 9.94
C ARG A 42 -24.41 -19.32 9.74
N VAL A 43 -24.11 -20.61 9.65
CA VAL A 43 -22.83 -21.14 9.22
C VAL A 43 -23.03 -21.87 7.90
N VAL A 44 -22.10 -21.71 6.98
CA VAL A 44 -22.12 -22.35 5.66
C VAL A 44 -20.77 -22.99 5.37
N ASP A 45 -20.74 -23.99 4.52
CA ASP A 45 -19.47 -24.53 4.03
C ASP A 45 -18.76 -23.50 3.15
N LEU A 46 -17.43 -23.50 3.16
CA LEU A 46 -16.65 -22.54 2.38
C LEU A 46 -16.97 -22.62 0.88
N ALA A 47 -17.30 -23.81 0.37
CA ALA A 47 -17.70 -24.02 -1.01
C ALA A 47 -18.99 -23.28 -1.39
N ASP A 48 -19.94 -23.17 -0.47
CA ASP A 48 -21.24 -22.51 -0.68
C ASP A 48 -21.20 -21.01 -0.38
N PHE A 49 -20.18 -20.55 0.34
CA PHE A 49 -20.06 -19.16 0.78
C PHE A 49 -20.16 -18.14 -0.36
N PRO A 50 -19.52 -18.31 -1.53
CA PRO A 50 -19.64 -17.34 -2.62
C PRO A 50 -21.06 -17.17 -3.14
N ALA A 51 -21.81 -18.26 -3.31
CA ALA A 51 -23.19 -18.20 -3.79
C ALA A 51 -24.10 -17.48 -2.77
N VAL A 52 -23.90 -17.77 -1.48
CA VAL A 52 -24.62 -17.12 -0.39
C VAL A 52 -24.26 -15.63 -0.32
N ALA A 53 -22.98 -15.29 -0.41
CA ALA A 53 -22.51 -13.91 -0.38
C ALA A 53 -23.02 -13.09 -1.58
N SER A 54 -23.08 -13.68 -2.76
CA SER A 54 -23.66 -13.05 -3.97
C SER A 54 -25.14 -12.69 -3.75
N GLY A 55 -25.91 -13.56 -3.11
CA GLY A 55 -27.31 -13.26 -2.75
C GLY A 55 -27.44 -12.12 -1.75
N LEU A 56 -26.59 -12.11 -0.72
CA LEU A 56 -26.58 -11.07 0.32
C LEU A 56 -26.08 -9.70 -0.19
N GLU A 57 -25.23 -9.70 -1.22
CA GLU A 57 -24.68 -8.46 -1.79
C GLU A 57 -25.76 -7.58 -2.43
N ALA A 58 -26.94 -8.14 -2.78
CA ALA A 58 -28.09 -7.37 -3.25
C ALA A 58 -28.55 -6.30 -2.23
N ASP A 59 -28.44 -6.60 -0.93
CA ASP A 59 -28.75 -5.68 0.16
C ASP A 59 -27.57 -4.77 0.53
N ARG A 60 -26.41 -4.98 -0.09
CA ARG A 60 -25.18 -4.21 0.11
C ARG A 60 -24.80 -4.07 1.58
N PRO A 61 -24.68 -5.19 2.37
CA PRO A 61 -24.23 -5.11 3.74
C PRO A 61 -22.80 -4.59 3.80
N ARG A 62 -22.37 -4.15 4.97
CA ARG A 62 -20.96 -3.86 5.20
C ARG A 62 -20.29 -5.12 5.75
N TRP A 63 -19.63 -5.84 4.86
CA TRP A 63 -18.89 -7.04 5.21
C TRP A 63 -17.81 -6.73 6.25
N THR A 64 -17.86 -7.44 7.35
CA THR A 64 -16.94 -7.29 8.48
C THR A 64 -16.12 -8.56 8.63
N TRP A 65 -14.82 -8.43 8.72
CA TRP A 65 -13.88 -9.53 8.89
C TRP A 65 -12.67 -9.11 9.70
N TRP A 66 -11.96 -10.10 10.23
CA TRP A 66 -10.67 -9.83 10.88
C TRP A 66 -9.66 -9.27 9.91
N SER A 67 -9.58 -9.85 8.70
CA SER A 67 -8.75 -9.39 7.59
C SER A 67 -9.39 -9.79 6.25
N ALA A 68 -9.32 -8.92 5.27
CA ALA A 68 -9.76 -9.19 3.89
C ALA A 68 -8.98 -10.36 3.27
N GLN A 69 -7.72 -10.55 3.64
CA GLN A 69 -6.90 -11.65 3.16
C GLN A 69 -7.52 -13.02 3.45
N GLU A 70 -8.23 -13.16 4.56
CA GLU A 70 -8.89 -14.42 4.94
C GLU A 70 -10.26 -14.56 4.26
N ALA A 71 -11.13 -13.57 4.44
CA ALA A 71 -12.55 -13.70 4.09
C ALA A 71 -12.88 -13.21 2.68
N ALA A 72 -12.17 -12.21 2.13
CA ALA A 72 -12.45 -11.71 0.79
C ALA A 72 -11.86 -12.61 -0.31
N ARG A 73 -10.75 -13.31 -0.03
CA ARG A 73 -10.08 -14.15 -1.03
C ARG A 73 -10.97 -15.23 -1.64
N PRO A 74 -11.69 -16.08 -0.88
CA PRO A 74 -12.59 -17.08 -1.44
C PRO A 74 -13.68 -16.46 -2.32
N LEU A 75 -14.20 -15.30 -1.93
CA LEU A 75 -15.21 -14.58 -2.71
C LEU A 75 -14.65 -14.12 -4.05
N VAL A 76 -13.46 -13.51 -4.03
CA VAL A 76 -12.78 -13.00 -5.22
C VAL A 76 -12.48 -14.14 -6.20
N HIS A 77 -12.00 -15.29 -5.72
CA HIS A 77 -11.73 -16.47 -6.54
C HIS A 77 -12.98 -17.03 -7.22
N ALA A 78 -14.14 -16.86 -6.59
CA ALA A 78 -15.44 -17.26 -7.15
C ALA A 78 -16.12 -16.13 -7.96
N GLY A 79 -15.43 -15.04 -8.26
CA GLY A 79 -15.96 -13.91 -9.04
C GLY A 79 -16.85 -12.95 -8.24
N VAL A 80 -17.00 -13.14 -6.92
CA VAL A 80 -17.82 -12.26 -6.08
C VAL A 80 -16.97 -11.07 -5.60
N ARG A 81 -17.43 -9.87 -5.90
CA ARG A 81 -16.79 -8.60 -5.50
C ARG A 81 -17.71 -7.86 -4.52
N VAL A 82 -17.30 -7.77 -3.27
CA VAL A 82 -18.09 -7.07 -2.24
C VAL A 82 -18.09 -5.55 -2.46
N SER A 83 -19.23 -4.89 -2.23
CA SER A 83 -19.35 -3.45 -2.44
C SER A 83 -18.83 -2.63 -1.27
N ARG A 84 -19.01 -3.10 -0.04
CA ARG A 84 -18.68 -2.38 1.19
C ARG A 84 -18.02 -3.31 2.19
N ALA A 85 -16.97 -2.84 2.89
CA ALA A 85 -16.28 -3.63 3.90
C ALA A 85 -15.92 -2.80 5.13
N TRP A 86 -15.70 -3.51 6.25
CA TRP A 86 -14.99 -3.07 7.44
C TRP A 86 -13.94 -4.11 7.77
N ASP A 87 -12.70 -3.79 7.53
CA ASP A 87 -11.55 -4.61 7.86
C ASP A 87 -11.05 -4.25 9.26
N VAL A 88 -11.17 -5.17 10.21
CA VAL A 88 -10.81 -4.93 11.61
C VAL A 88 -9.32 -4.64 11.77
N ALA A 89 -8.47 -5.33 11.01
CA ALA A 89 -7.03 -5.12 11.07
C ALA A 89 -6.63 -3.75 10.51
N GLU A 90 -7.18 -3.34 9.37
CA GLU A 90 -6.87 -2.03 8.79
C GLU A 90 -7.43 -0.88 9.63
N ALA A 91 -8.65 -1.01 10.17
CA ALA A 91 -9.21 -0.06 11.11
C ALA A 91 -8.33 0.09 12.37
N HIS A 92 -7.80 -1.04 12.89
CA HIS A 92 -6.89 -1.04 14.03
C HIS A 92 -5.60 -0.25 13.72
N ARG A 93 -4.96 -0.50 12.55
CA ARG A 93 -3.74 0.22 12.13
C ARG A 93 -3.96 1.72 12.00
N LEU A 94 -5.11 2.13 11.47
CA LEU A 94 -5.48 3.54 11.35
C LEU A 94 -5.65 4.22 12.70
N LEU A 95 -6.38 3.56 13.62
CA LEU A 95 -6.73 4.10 14.94
C LEU A 95 -5.53 4.23 15.87
N LEU A 96 -4.66 3.22 15.87
CA LEU A 96 -3.69 2.96 16.93
C LEU A 96 -2.24 2.94 16.42
N GLY A 97 -2.05 2.93 15.10
CA GLY A 97 -0.74 2.83 14.48
C GLY A 97 -0.09 1.45 14.62
N GLY A 98 1.10 1.30 14.03
CA GLY A 98 1.89 0.07 14.11
C GLY A 98 1.46 -1.01 13.10
N TRP A 99 2.20 -2.12 13.13
CA TRP A 99 2.04 -3.24 12.19
C TRP A 99 1.12 -4.34 12.72
N HIS A 100 1.13 -4.53 14.05
CA HIS A 100 0.45 -5.63 14.71
C HIS A 100 -1.03 -5.30 14.91
N ALA A 101 -1.88 -5.89 14.11
CA ALA A 101 -3.32 -5.68 14.10
C ALA A 101 -4.11 -7.00 14.16
N GLY A 102 -3.54 -8.04 14.76
CA GLY A 102 -4.23 -9.32 14.91
C GLY A 102 -5.45 -9.24 15.83
N PRO A 103 -6.35 -10.24 15.81
CA PRO A 103 -7.60 -10.26 16.53
C PRO A 103 -7.46 -10.00 18.04
N GLY A 104 -6.45 -10.62 18.70
CA GLY A 104 -6.22 -10.44 20.14
C GLY A 104 -5.94 -8.98 20.52
N ARG A 105 -5.14 -8.26 19.71
CA ARG A 105 -4.86 -6.83 19.95
C ARG A 105 -6.07 -5.95 19.65
N ALA A 106 -6.80 -6.26 18.59
CA ALA A 106 -8.04 -5.54 18.27
C ALA A 106 -9.07 -5.67 19.39
N TRP A 107 -9.23 -6.87 19.91
CA TRP A 107 -10.09 -7.17 21.05
C TRP A 107 -9.65 -6.45 22.33
N ALA A 108 -8.36 -6.55 22.70
CA ALA A 108 -7.82 -5.87 23.87
C ALA A 108 -8.10 -4.36 23.84
N HIS A 109 -7.87 -3.71 22.71
CA HIS A 109 -8.19 -2.29 22.56
C HIS A 109 -9.69 -1.99 22.58
N ALA A 110 -10.52 -2.86 22.03
CA ALA A 110 -11.98 -2.70 22.05
C ALA A 110 -12.54 -2.72 23.48
N HIS A 111 -11.89 -3.49 24.38
CA HIS A 111 -12.30 -3.67 25.77
C HIS A 111 -11.47 -2.90 26.78
N GLY A 112 -10.51 -2.06 26.33
CA GLY A 112 -9.64 -1.28 27.24
C GLY A 112 -8.64 -2.12 28.04
N LEU A 113 -8.31 -3.32 27.54
CA LEU A 113 -7.33 -4.22 28.16
C LEU A 113 -5.91 -3.81 27.76
N ASN A 114 -4.93 -4.23 28.58
CA ASN A 114 -3.53 -3.99 28.26
C ASN A 114 -3.08 -4.90 27.10
N VAL A 115 -2.57 -4.29 26.04
CA VAL A 115 -2.15 -5.01 24.83
C VAL A 115 -0.85 -5.81 24.99
N ASP A 116 -0.06 -5.49 26.02
CA ASP A 116 1.17 -6.22 26.32
C ASP A 116 0.89 -7.57 27.00
N ASP A 117 -0.31 -7.72 27.56
CA ASP A 117 -0.80 -8.94 28.21
C ASP A 117 -1.57 -9.86 27.24
N VAL A 118 -1.66 -9.50 25.94
CA VAL A 118 -2.31 -10.35 24.94
C VAL A 118 -1.62 -11.70 24.89
N PRO A 119 -2.36 -12.82 25.12
CA PRO A 119 -1.78 -14.15 25.13
C PRO A 119 -1.14 -14.49 23.78
N LYS A 120 0.07 -15.04 23.81
CA LYS A 120 0.78 -15.48 22.59
C LYS A 120 0.28 -16.88 22.21
N ALA A 121 0.15 -17.11 20.90
CA ALA A 121 -0.08 -18.46 20.41
C ALA A 121 1.08 -19.38 20.84
N PRO A 122 0.80 -20.66 21.21
CA PRO A 122 1.86 -21.61 21.56
C PRO A 122 2.85 -21.74 20.40
N THR A 123 4.14 -21.70 20.69
CA THR A 123 5.21 -21.79 19.67
C THR A 123 5.44 -23.21 19.18
N GLY A 124 4.62 -24.18 19.57
CA GLY A 124 4.71 -25.58 19.15
C GLY A 124 5.56 -26.45 20.10
N ASP A 125 5.99 -25.90 21.24
CA ASP A 125 6.63 -26.69 22.28
C ASP A 125 5.57 -27.46 23.07
N LEU A 126 5.77 -28.79 23.22
CA LEU A 126 4.80 -29.70 23.82
C LEU A 126 4.42 -29.32 25.26
N PHE A 127 5.28 -28.59 25.96
CA PHE A 127 5.09 -28.14 27.35
C PHE A 127 4.29 -26.83 27.47
N GLU A 128 4.34 -25.94 26.46
CA GLU A 128 3.54 -24.71 26.44
C GLU A 128 2.06 -24.97 26.11
N ALA A 129 1.78 -26.04 25.36
CA ALA A 129 0.39 -26.40 24.98
C ALA A 129 -0.48 -26.81 26.19
N ALA A 130 0.13 -27.32 27.27
CA ALA A 130 -0.58 -27.74 28.47
C ALA A 130 -1.07 -26.57 29.34
N ASP A 131 -0.31 -25.45 29.39
CA ASP A 131 -0.66 -24.27 30.19
C ASP A 131 -1.73 -23.40 29.49
N ALA A 132 -1.82 -23.46 28.15
CA ALA A 132 -2.77 -22.67 27.37
C ALA A 132 -4.22 -23.18 27.46
N THR A 133 -4.44 -24.43 27.89
CA THR A 133 -5.76 -25.10 27.88
C THR A 133 -6.37 -25.31 29.26
N SER A 134 -5.68 -24.98 30.36
CA SER A 134 -5.99 -25.64 31.64
C SER A 134 -6.90 -24.90 32.64
N SER A 135 -7.25 -23.60 32.43
CA SER A 135 -8.02 -22.89 33.47
C SER A 135 -9.36 -22.26 33.07
N ASP A 136 -9.59 -21.97 31.80
CA ASP A 136 -10.74 -21.13 31.39
C ASP A 136 -11.89 -21.91 30.71
N GLY A 137 -11.89 -23.24 30.75
CA GLY A 137 -12.93 -24.05 30.10
C GLY A 137 -12.99 -23.83 28.59
N ASP A 138 -14.23 -23.81 28.04
CA ASP A 138 -14.48 -23.70 26.59
C ASP A 138 -14.83 -22.28 26.11
N ALA A 139 -14.77 -21.29 26.99
CA ALA A 139 -15.14 -19.91 26.68
C ALA A 139 -14.12 -19.22 25.73
N LEU A 140 -14.63 -18.42 24.77
CA LEU A 140 -13.79 -17.62 23.87
C LEU A 140 -12.96 -16.57 24.62
N VAL A 141 -13.55 -15.96 25.64
CA VAL A 141 -12.93 -14.93 26.48
C VAL A 141 -12.46 -15.57 27.77
N ARG A 142 -11.20 -15.38 28.10
CA ARG A 142 -10.55 -15.86 29.31
C ARG A 142 -11.01 -15.08 30.55
N ALA A 143 -10.68 -15.58 31.73
CA ALA A 143 -10.99 -14.91 32.99
C ALA A 143 -10.32 -13.53 33.11
N ASP A 144 -9.16 -13.30 32.45
CA ASP A 144 -8.47 -12.03 32.36
C ASP A 144 -9.07 -11.04 31.34
N GLY A 145 -10.13 -11.45 30.64
CA GLY A 145 -10.82 -10.65 29.63
C GLY A 145 -10.21 -10.71 28.21
N HIS A 146 -9.05 -11.30 28.03
CA HIS A 146 -8.44 -11.47 26.71
C HIS A 146 -9.04 -12.65 25.92
N LEU A 147 -8.90 -12.60 24.59
CA LEU A 147 -9.23 -13.76 23.76
C LEU A 147 -8.23 -14.90 24.00
N ARG A 148 -8.73 -16.12 23.95
CA ARG A 148 -7.88 -17.31 24.04
C ARG A 148 -6.94 -17.41 22.83
N PRO A 149 -5.68 -17.86 23.03
CA PRO A 149 -4.66 -17.84 21.99
C PRO A 149 -4.95 -18.79 20.83
N ASP A 150 -5.61 -19.92 21.09
CA ASP A 150 -6.00 -20.89 20.07
C ASP A 150 -7.16 -20.40 19.16
N ALA A 151 -8.03 -19.51 19.65
CA ALA A 151 -9.00 -18.82 18.80
C ALA A 151 -8.29 -17.84 17.86
N VAL A 152 -7.32 -17.07 18.37
CA VAL A 152 -6.49 -16.16 17.56
C VAL A 152 -5.65 -16.92 16.54
N ALA A 153 -5.21 -18.14 16.86
CA ALA A 153 -4.51 -19.04 15.95
C ALA A 153 -5.42 -19.77 14.95
N GLY A 154 -6.76 -19.64 15.09
CA GLY A 154 -7.74 -20.21 14.18
C GLY A 154 -8.04 -21.69 14.43
N THR A 155 -7.64 -22.27 15.57
CA THR A 155 -7.83 -23.69 15.87
C THR A 155 -8.97 -23.97 16.84
N TRP A 156 -9.49 -22.97 17.58
CA TRP A 156 -10.56 -23.09 18.53
C TRP A 156 -11.97 -23.21 17.91
N PRO A 157 -12.33 -22.48 16.81
CA PRO A 157 -13.69 -22.46 16.30
C PRO A 157 -14.01 -23.73 15.49
N THR A 158 -14.08 -24.88 16.15
CA THR A 158 -14.25 -26.22 15.55
C THR A 158 -15.70 -26.62 15.31
N ASP A 159 -16.67 -25.87 15.85
CA ASP A 159 -18.10 -26.08 15.66
C ASP A 159 -18.84 -24.76 15.35
N ASP A 160 -20.12 -24.85 15.00
CA ASP A 160 -20.91 -23.72 14.54
C ASP A 160 -21.09 -22.63 15.59
N GLU A 161 -21.32 -23.00 16.85
CA GLU A 161 -21.53 -22.03 17.91
C GLU A 161 -20.24 -21.28 18.25
N ARG A 162 -19.10 -21.97 18.28
CA ARG A 162 -17.79 -21.33 18.47
C ARG A 162 -17.46 -20.42 17.29
N LEU A 163 -17.74 -20.85 16.06
CA LEU A 163 -17.49 -20.03 14.88
C LEU A 163 -18.39 -18.79 14.84
N LEU A 164 -19.65 -18.90 15.26
CA LEU A 164 -20.55 -17.75 15.46
C LEU A 164 -20.07 -16.83 16.58
N ALA A 165 -19.54 -17.37 17.68
CA ALA A 165 -18.94 -16.56 18.75
C ALA A 165 -17.70 -15.80 18.25
N TRP A 166 -16.91 -16.43 17.38
CA TRP A 166 -15.76 -15.78 16.73
C TRP A 166 -16.19 -14.64 15.78
N ALA A 167 -17.32 -14.81 15.07
CA ALA A 167 -17.92 -13.76 14.25
C ALA A 167 -18.47 -12.59 15.10
N ASP A 168 -19.06 -12.89 16.26
CA ASP A 168 -19.56 -11.86 17.19
C ASP A 168 -18.40 -11.03 17.78
N ALA A 169 -17.28 -11.67 18.08
CA ALA A 169 -16.07 -10.97 18.51
C ALA A 169 -15.56 -9.99 17.44
N ALA A 170 -15.60 -10.35 16.16
CA ALA A 170 -15.23 -9.45 15.06
C ALA A 170 -16.19 -8.24 14.96
N LEU A 171 -17.51 -8.49 15.08
CA LEU A 171 -18.52 -7.41 15.13
C LEU A 171 -18.33 -6.48 16.32
N THR A 172 -18.05 -7.05 17.49
CA THR A 172 -17.78 -6.28 18.70
C THR A 172 -16.58 -5.35 18.52
N CYS A 173 -15.49 -5.87 17.95
CA CYS A 173 -14.33 -5.04 17.62
C CYS A 173 -14.69 -3.95 16.59
N ALA A 174 -15.41 -4.28 15.53
CA ALA A 174 -15.79 -3.32 14.49
C ALA A 174 -16.68 -2.18 15.04
N ARG A 175 -17.66 -2.51 15.89
CA ARG A 175 -18.51 -1.52 16.57
C ARG A 175 -17.70 -0.59 17.49
N ALA A 176 -16.82 -1.17 18.31
CA ALA A 176 -15.93 -0.39 19.18
C ALA A 176 -14.98 0.52 18.39
N GLN A 177 -14.41 0.02 17.30
CA GLN A 177 -13.56 0.77 16.39
C GLN A 177 -14.34 1.93 15.73
N ARG A 178 -15.57 1.68 15.27
CA ARG A 178 -16.44 2.70 14.67
C ARG A 178 -16.76 3.80 15.67
N ALA A 179 -17.23 3.45 16.85
CA ALA A 179 -17.52 4.40 17.92
C ALA A 179 -16.29 5.24 18.30
N ARG A 180 -15.14 4.57 18.46
CA ARG A 180 -13.87 5.28 18.73
C ARG A 180 -13.49 6.22 17.59
N ALA A 181 -13.62 5.80 16.33
CA ALA A 181 -13.28 6.61 15.17
C ALA A 181 -14.12 7.88 15.09
N GLU A 182 -15.43 7.78 15.32
CA GLU A 182 -16.38 8.91 15.32
C GLU A 182 -16.00 9.99 16.35
N HIS A 183 -15.51 9.57 17.52
CA HIS A 183 -15.09 10.50 18.58
C HIS A 183 -13.64 10.99 18.44
N THR A 184 -12.78 10.26 17.74
CA THR A 184 -11.34 10.57 17.67
C THR A 184 -11.01 11.63 16.60
N TRP A 185 -11.60 11.50 15.42
CA TRP A 185 -11.26 12.35 14.27
C TRP A 185 -12.39 12.41 13.24
N PRO A 186 -12.80 13.60 12.79
CA PRO A 186 -14.02 13.76 11.97
C PRO A 186 -14.05 12.95 10.66
N ARG A 187 -12.89 12.62 10.09
CA ARG A 187 -12.78 11.91 8.80
C ARG A 187 -12.42 10.43 8.93
N LEU A 188 -12.16 9.97 10.14
CA LEU A 188 -11.54 8.66 10.35
C LEU A 188 -12.43 7.50 9.90
N VAL A 189 -13.75 7.58 10.10
CA VAL A 189 -14.68 6.56 9.61
C VAL A 189 -14.63 6.44 8.08
N ALA A 190 -14.63 7.57 7.36
CA ALA A 190 -14.52 7.55 5.90
C ALA A 190 -13.17 7.00 5.43
N THR A 191 -12.10 7.30 6.15
CA THR A 191 -10.76 6.75 5.89
C THR A 191 -10.73 5.24 6.13
N ILE A 192 -11.35 4.74 7.22
CA ILE A 192 -11.47 3.29 7.48
C ILE A 192 -12.25 2.60 6.35
N HIS A 193 -13.32 3.21 5.84
CA HIS A 193 -14.06 2.65 4.70
C HIS A 193 -13.18 2.54 3.44
N ALA A 194 -12.40 3.59 3.12
CA ALA A 194 -11.48 3.57 1.97
C ALA A 194 -10.35 2.55 2.16
N GLU A 195 -9.82 2.43 3.38
CA GLU A 195 -8.77 1.46 3.73
C GLU A 195 -9.28 0.01 3.62
N SER A 196 -10.48 -0.25 4.14
CA SER A 196 -11.13 -1.58 4.06
C SER A 196 -11.45 -1.97 2.61
N ALA A 197 -11.87 -0.99 1.78
CA ALA A 197 -12.07 -1.22 0.36
C ALA A 197 -10.74 -1.48 -0.37
N ALA A 198 -9.67 -0.80 0.02
CA ALA A 198 -8.32 -1.04 -0.52
C ALA A 198 -7.79 -2.43 -0.12
N ALA A 199 -8.09 -2.90 1.11
CA ALA A 199 -7.74 -4.26 1.53
C ALA A 199 -8.46 -5.33 0.68
N ALA A 200 -9.75 -5.14 0.40
CA ALA A 200 -10.49 -6.01 -0.52
C ALA A 200 -9.94 -5.94 -1.96
N LEU A 201 -9.59 -4.73 -2.44
CA LEU A 201 -8.95 -4.52 -3.74
C LEU A 201 -7.58 -5.23 -3.84
N CYS A 202 -6.82 -5.33 -2.75
CA CYS A 202 -5.56 -6.08 -2.73
C CYS A 202 -5.76 -7.57 -3.07
N GLU A 203 -6.85 -8.18 -2.61
CA GLU A 203 -7.17 -9.57 -2.97
C GLU A 203 -7.67 -9.69 -4.42
N GLU A 204 -8.36 -8.68 -4.93
CA GLU A 204 -8.74 -8.60 -6.35
C GLU A 204 -7.49 -8.47 -7.25
N LEU A 205 -6.58 -7.55 -6.94
CA LEU A 205 -5.32 -7.36 -7.66
C LEU A 205 -4.44 -8.63 -7.66
N ARG A 206 -4.44 -9.35 -6.53
CA ARG A 206 -3.72 -10.62 -6.38
C ARG A 206 -4.31 -11.71 -7.28
N HIS A 207 -5.63 -11.79 -7.36
CA HIS A 207 -6.35 -12.79 -8.16
C HIS A 207 -6.30 -12.44 -9.64
N ASP A 208 -6.72 -11.22 -9.99
CA ASP A 208 -6.86 -10.78 -11.38
C ASP A 208 -5.49 -10.70 -12.07
N GLY A 209 -4.47 -10.19 -11.38
CA GLY A 209 -3.12 -10.07 -11.90
C GLY A 209 -2.99 -9.00 -13.01
N LEU A 210 -1.75 -8.62 -13.30
CA LEU A 210 -1.40 -7.65 -14.31
C LEU A 210 -1.23 -8.36 -15.68
N PRO A 211 -1.97 -8.01 -16.74
CA PRO A 211 -1.85 -8.66 -18.03
C PRO A 211 -0.50 -8.37 -18.68
N VAL A 212 0.13 -9.39 -19.25
CA VAL A 212 1.46 -9.31 -19.86
C VAL A 212 1.52 -10.00 -21.23
N ASP A 213 2.37 -9.47 -22.07
CA ASP A 213 2.85 -10.09 -23.30
C ASP A 213 4.12 -10.89 -22.96
N ARG A 214 3.94 -12.20 -22.67
CA ARG A 214 5.05 -13.08 -22.28
C ARG A 214 6.15 -13.13 -23.36
N PRO A 215 5.87 -13.26 -24.66
CA PRO A 215 6.88 -13.17 -25.72
C PRO A 215 7.69 -11.87 -25.67
N ALA A 216 7.06 -10.72 -25.47
CA ALA A 216 7.75 -9.43 -25.36
C ALA A 216 8.66 -9.38 -24.12
N LEU A 217 8.21 -9.90 -22.97
CA LEU A 217 9.06 -10.02 -21.77
C LEU A 217 10.25 -10.93 -22.02
N VAL A 218 10.06 -12.10 -22.64
CA VAL A 218 11.14 -13.03 -23.00
C VAL A 218 12.15 -12.35 -23.93
N ALA A 219 11.70 -11.57 -24.91
CA ALA A 219 12.59 -10.84 -25.82
C ALA A 219 13.47 -9.81 -25.07
N ILE A 220 12.96 -9.22 -23.98
CA ILE A 220 13.73 -8.26 -23.15
C ILE A 220 14.67 -8.98 -22.18
N VAL A 221 14.17 -10.02 -21.51
CA VAL A 221 14.87 -10.68 -20.38
C VAL A 221 15.81 -11.78 -20.88
N GLY A 222 15.45 -12.49 -21.95
CA GLY A 222 16.20 -13.64 -22.49
C GLY A 222 17.66 -13.32 -22.78
N PRO A 223 18.00 -12.23 -23.50
CA PRO A 223 19.39 -11.82 -23.75
C PRO A 223 20.19 -11.56 -22.46
N LEU A 224 19.51 -11.10 -21.41
CA LEU A 224 20.13 -10.81 -20.10
C LEU A 224 20.26 -12.06 -19.21
N SER A 225 19.51 -13.11 -19.51
CA SER A 225 19.54 -14.38 -18.76
C SER A 225 20.63 -15.35 -19.24
N GLY A 226 21.38 -14.97 -20.27
CA GLY A 226 22.51 -15.73 -20.80
C GLY A 226 23.72 -15.76 -19.88
N PRO A 227 24.85 -16.37 -20.33
CA PRO A 227 26.10 -16.40 -19.58
C PRO A 227 26.54 -15.00 -19.14
N ARG A 228 27.01 -14.90 -17.89
CA ARG A 228 27.42 -13.62 -17.30
C ARG A 228 28.68 -13.03 -17.96
N GLY A 229 29.57 -13.88 -18.45
CA GLY A 229 30.87 -13.49 -19.03
C GLY A 229 30.83 -12.31 -20.00
N PRO A 230 30.02 -12.34 -21.08
CA PRO A 230 30.00 -11.24 -22.05
C PRO A 230 29.61 -9.89 -21.47
N ARG A 231 28.73 -9.85 -20.48
CA ARG A 231 28.33 -8.61 -19.81
C ARG A 231 29.43 -8.09 -18.88
N ASP A 232 30.09 -8.99 -18.16
CA ASP A 232 31.22 -8.66 -17.30
C ASP A 232 32.40 -8.14 -18.15
N GLU A 233 32.72 -8.82 -19.26
CA GLU A 233 33.77 -8.42 -20.22
C GLU A 233 33.52 -7.02 -20.79
N ALA A 234 32.26 -6.65 -21.07
CA ALA A 234 31.92 -5.32 -21.56
C ALA A 234 32.34 -4.20 -20.57
N VAL A 235 32.42 -4.47 -19.28
CA VAL A 235 32.94 -3.56 -18.26
C VAL A 235 34.46 -3.70 -18.13
N LEU A 236 34.95 -4.93 -17.98
CA LEU A 236 36.35 -5.24 -17.62
C LEU A 236 37.31 -4.86 -18.74
N ARG A 237 36.91 -4.90 -20.01
CA ARG A 237 37.72 -4.43 -21.15
C ARG A 237 38.22 -3.00 -21.00
N HIS A 238 37.58 -2.18 -20.16
CA HIS A 238 38.00 -0.79 -19.92
C HIS A 238 39.13 -0.68 -18.86
N VAL A 239 39.50 -1.81 -18.20
CA VAL A 239 40.55 -1.86 -17.18
C VAL A 239 41.42 -3.08 -17.40
N PRO A 240 42.37 -3.06 -18.37
CA PRO A 240 43.26 -4.18 -18.65
C PRO A 240 44.02 -4.64 -17.40
N GLY A 241 44.19 -5.95 -17.25
CA GLY A 241 44.83 -6.57 -16.08
C GLY A 241 43.88 -6.80 -14.90
N ARG A 242 42.57 -6.53 -15.08
CA ARG A 242 41.52 -6.75 -14.06
C ARG A 242 40.38 -7.68 -14.54
N GLU A 243 40.69 -8.56 -15.49
CA GLU A 243 39.71 -9.45 -16.16
C GLU A 243 39.00 -10.41 -15.20
N HIS A 244 39.59 -10.70 -14.03
CA HIS A 244 39.05 -11.61 -13.02
C HIS A 244 38.25 -10.92 -11.91
N THR A 245 37.99 -9.60 -12.03
CA THR A 245 37.22 -8.85 -11.02
C THR A 245 35.76 -9.34 -10.99
N ASP A 246 35.27 -9.73 -9.82
CA ASP A 246 33.85 -9.96 -9.64
C ASP A 246 33.09 -8.63 -9.45
N LEU A 247 32.34 -8.24 -10.46
CA LEU A 247 31.53 -6.99 -10.46
C LEU A 247 30.37 -7.00 -9.45
N ARG A 248 30.06 -8.15 -8.85
CA ARG A 248 29.04 -8.30 -7.81
C ARG A 248 29.62 -8.01 -6.42
N ASN A 249 30.94 -8.08 -6.28
CA ASN A 249 31.65 -7.79 -5.05
C ASN A 249 31.96 -6.28 -4.96
N PRO A 250 31.32 -5.52 -4.02
CA PRO A 250 31.56 -4.06 -3.92
C PRO A 250 32.99 -3.68 -3.61
N GLN A 251 33.77 -4.54 -2.92
CA GLN A 251 35.16 -4.30 -2.61
C GLN A 251 36.02 -4.39 -3.88
N GLN A 252 35.87 -5.47 -4.64
CA GLN A 252 36.59 -5.64 -5.90
C GLN A 252 36.25 -4.56 -6.93
N VAL A 253 34.99 -4.10 -6.95
CA VAL A 253 34.58 -2.96 -7.79
C VAL A 253 35.29 -1.66 -7.36
N ARG A 254 35.48 -1.42 -6.04
CA ARG A 254 36.27 -0.25 -5.61
C ARG A 254 37.73 -0.34 -6.06
N GLU A 255 38.33 -1.52 -5.93
CA GLU A 255 39.71 -1.77 -6.40
C GLU A 255 39.85 -1.61 -7.92
N LEU A 256 38.82 -2.03 -8.68
CA LEU A 256 38.73 -1.80 -10.12
C LEU A 256 38.74 -0.30 -10.46
N LEU A 257 37.92 0.49 -9.73
CA LEU A 257 37.85 1.94 -9.93
C LEU A 257 39.14 2.66 -9.50
N GLN A 258 39.77 2.23 -8.41
CA GLN A 258 41.05 2.75 -7.94
C GLN A 258 42.16 2.52 -8.97
N ALA A 259 42.14 1.38 -9.67
CA ALA A 259 43.13 1.09 -10.73
C ALA A 259 43.09 2.10 -11.88
N VAL A 260 42.00 2.82 -12.07
CA VAL A 260 41.84 3.91 -13.06
C VAL A 260 41.83 5.30 -12.40
N GLY A 261 42.30 5.42 -11.16
CA GLY A 261 42.43 6.69 -10.44
C GLY A 261 41.15 7.25 -9.84
N ILE A 262 40.09 6.43 -9.73
CA ILE A 262 38.81 6.84 -9.15
C ILE A 262 38.68 6.26 -7.73
N ASP A 263 38.80 7.11 -6.73
CA ASP A 263 38.58 6.73 -5.34
C ASP A 263 37.16 7.15 -4.89
N VAL A 264 36.36 6.16 -4.44
CA VAL A 264 34.98 6.39 -4.04
C VAL A 264 34.70 5.76 -2.68
N PRO A 265 33.97 6.45 -1.80
CA PRO A 265 33.61 5.94 -0.47
C PRO A 265 32.61 4.76 -0.56
N SER A 266 31.91 4.64 -1.68
CA SER A 266 30.89 3.62 -1.92
C SER A 266 30.67 3.43 -3.41
N THR A 267 30.33 2.21 -3.79
CA THR A 267 29.94 1.89 -5.17
C THR A 267 28.44 2.12 -5.46
N ARG A 268 27.70 2.79 -4.58
CA ARG A 268 26.27 3.09 -4.80
C ARG A 268 26.06 3.97 -6.03
N LYS A 269 24.91 3.79 -6.71
CA LYS A 269 24.59 4.48 -7.97
C LYS A 269 24.82 5.99 -7.89
N HIS A 270 24.28 6.66 -6.86
CA HIS A 270 24.38 8.12 -6.72
C HIS A 270 25.82 8.63 -6.53
N VAL A 271 26.72 7.79 -5.99
CA VAL A 271 28.14 8.12 -5.87
C VAL A 271 28.82 7.96 -7.22
N LEU A 272 28.60 6.84 -7.92
CA LEU A 272 29.20 6.57 -9.22
C LEU A 272 28.70 7.51 -10.31
N GLU A 273 27.47 8.01 -10.23
CA GLU A 273 26.89 8.94 -11.20
C GLU A 273 27.71 10.24 -11.31
N ALA A 274 28.32 10.69 -10.21
CA ALA A 274 29.20 11.87 -10.21
C ALA A 274 30.51 11.64 -10.98
N PHE A 275 30.89 10.39 -11.23
CA PHE A 275 32.11 10.01 -11.95
C PHE A 275 31.82 9.42 -13.34
N ARG A 276 30.56 9.48 -13.81
CA ARG A 276 30.13 8.86 -15.08
C ARG A 276 31.03 9.20 -16.27
N ASP A 277 31.43 10.47 -16.38
CA ASP A 277 32.18 11.00 -17.50
C ASP A 277 33.70 11.05 -17.25
N VAL A 278 34.16 10.61 -16.07
CA VAL A 278 35.58 10.60 -15.70
C VAL A 278 36.33 9.47 -16.40
N HIS A 279 35.70 8.28 -16.50
CA HIS A 279 36.28 7.13 -17.18
C HIS A 279 35.22 6.20 -17.74
N PRO A 280 35.39 5.61 -18.94
CA PRO A 280 34.37 4.76 -19.58
C PRO A 280 33.90 3.56 -18.72
N VAL A 281 34.76 3.03 -17.85
CA VAL A 281 34.39 1.92 -16.93
C VAL A 281 33.21 2.28 -16.05
N VAL A 282 33.05 3.55 -15.65
CA VAL A 282 31.96 3.96 -14.75
C VAL A 282 30.61 3.90 -15.45
N ALA A 283 30.54 4.44 -16.67
CA ALA A 283 29.33 4.37 -17.50
C ALA A 283 28.96 2.90 -17.81
N ALA A 284 29.97 2.08 -18.18
CA ALA A 284 29.79 0.66 -18.43
C ALA A 284 29.31 -0.11 -17.17
N LEU A 285 29.86 0.17 -15.99
CA LEU A 285 29.47 -0.42 -14.72
C LEU A 285 28.04 -0.04 -14.31
N LEU A 286 27.64 1.20 -14.54
CA LEU A 286 26.27 1.66 -14.28
C LEU A 286 25.26 0.96 -15.21
N ALA A 287 25.59 0.79 -16.49
CA ALA A 287 24.78 0.03 -17.45
C ALA A 287 24.69 -1.45 -17.04
N TRP A 288 25.83 -2.07 -16.76
CA TRP A 288 25.92 -3.46 -16.29
C TRP A 288 25.04 -3.71 -15.05
N ARG A 289 25.06 -2.83 -14.05
CA ARG A 289 24.23 -2.95 -12.84
C ARG A 289 22.73 -2.92 -13.14
N LYS A 290 22.33 -2.10 -14.09
CA LYS A 290 20.93 -2.06 -14.52
C LYS A 290 20.51 -3.40 -15.15
N GLU A 291 21.35 -3.94 -16.01
CA GLU A 291 21.12 -5.23 -16.67
C GLU A 291 21.17 -6.40 -15.67
N GLU A 292 22.19 -6.43 -14.80
CA GLU A 292 22.34 -7.48 -13.77
C GLU A 292 21.14 -7.49 -12.79
N ARG A 293 20.63 -6.33 -12.41
CA ARG A 293 19.40 -6.25 -11.61
C ARG A 293 18.21 -6.86 -12.33
N ILE A 294 18.06 -6.62 -13.62
CA ILE A 294 16.97 -7.22 -14.40
C ILE A 294 17.16 -8.73 -14.47
N ALA A 295 18.36 -9.19 -14.83
CA ALA A 295 18.67 -10.60 -14.95
C ALA A 295 18.46 -11.40 -13.66
N THR A 296 18.82 -10.82 -12.51
CA THR A 296 18.77 -11.48 -11.21
C THR A 296 17.40 -11.40 -10.52
N THR A 297 16.67 -10.28 -10.73
CA THR A 297 15.39 -10.04 -10.05
C THR A 297 14.20 -10.40 -10.95
N TYR A 298 14.31 -10.18 -12.26
CA TYR A 298 13.22 -10.32 -13.24
C TYR A 298 13.56 -11.30 -14.37
N GLY A 299 14.48 -12.25 -14.10
CA GLY A 299 14.91 -13.26 -15.06
C GLY A 299 13.80 -14.26 -15.42
N LEU A 300 14.12 -15.22 -16.31
CA LEU A 300 13.16 -16.24 -16.77
C LEU A 300 12.51 -17.00 -15.61
N ARG A 301 13.30 -17.35 -14.58
CA ARG A 301 12.78 -18.01 -13.38
C ARG A 301 11.69 -17.19 -12.67
N TRP A 302 11.90 -15.88 -12.52
CA TRP A 302 10.89 -15.00 -11.93
C TRP A 302 9.61 -14.98 -12.78
N MET A 303 9.74 -14.98 -14.10
CA MET A 303 8.58 -15.05 -15.00
C MET A 303 7.81 -16.36 -14.79
N ASP A 304 8.51 -17.51 -14.68
CA ASP A 304 7.89 -18.82 -14.46
C ASP A 304 7.20 -18.92 -13.09
N GLU A 305 7.76 -18.26 -12.07
CA GLU A 305 7.20 -18.24 -10.71
C GLU A 305 5.97 -17.32 -10.57
N HIS A 306 5.89 -16.24 -11.34
CA HIS A 306 4.89 -15.18 -11.10
C HIS A 306 3.90 -14.94 -12.25
N ILE A 307 4.17 -15.43 -13.46
CA ILE A 307 3.25 -15.28 -14.59
C ILE A 307 2.50 -16.60 -14.80
N GLY A 308 1.18 -16.55 -14.62
CA GLY A 308 0.30 -17.70 -14.83
C GLY A 308 0.17 -18.14 -16.30
N ALA A 309 -0.49 -19.27 -16.54
CA ALA A 309 -0.79 -19.77 -17.89
C ALA A 309 -1.76 -18.86 -18.65
N ASP A 310 -2.44 -17.96 -17.96
CA ASP A 310 -3.34 -16.93 -18.48
C ASP A 310 -2.62 -15.61 -18.84
N ASP A 311 -1.29 -15.63 -18.91
CA ASP A 311 -0.44 -14.47 -19.16
C ASP A 311 -0.73 -13.27 -18.22
N ARG A 312 -0.96 -13.58 -16.93
CA ARG A 312 -1.12 -12.58 -15.89
C ARG A 312 -0.03 -12.69 -14.82
N LEU A 313 0.64 -11.58 -14.57
CA LEU A 313 1.67 -11.43 -13.54
C LEU A 313 1.01 -11.19 -12.18
N ARG A 314 1.31 -12.05 -11.21
CA ARG A 314 0.71 -12.02 -9.88
C ARG A 314 1.76 -11.81 -8.79
N GLY A 315 1.34 -11.15 -7.72
CA GLY A 315 2.12 -10.95 -6.51
C GLY A 315 1.20 -10.67 -5.32
N THR A 316 1.78 -10.61 -4.12
CA THR A 316 1.07 -10.23 -2.91
C THR A 316 0.92 -8.71 -2.86
N TRP A 317 -0.27 -8.24 -2.54
CA TRP A 317 -0.58 -6.83 -2.33
C TRP A 317 -0.89 -6.55 -0.87
N THR A 318 -0.46 -5.39 -0.39
CA THR A 318 -0.70 -4.92 0.98
C THR A 318 -1.35 -3.54 0.91
N ALA A 319 -2.49 -3.39 1.59
CA ALA A 319 -3.24 -2.13 1.59
C ALA A 319 -2.50 -1.02 2.35
N CYS A 320 -1.76 -1.38 3.39
CA CYS A 320 -1.07 -0.45 4.26
C CYS A 320 0.35 -0.91 4.53
N ASP A 321 1.33 -0.31 3.85
CA ASP A 321 2.74 -0.51 4.13
C ASP A 321 3.33 0.74 4.79
N GLY A 322 4.12 0.53 5.84
CA GLY A 322 4.74 1.59 6.60
C GLY A 322 3.75 2.50 7.33
N ALA A 323 4.28 3.44 8.10
CA ALA A 323 3.47 4.42 8.80
C ALA A 323 2.77 5.41 7.85
N GLY A 324 3.24 5.54 6.61
CA GLY A 324 2.61 6.33 5.55
C GLY A 324 1.38 5.69 4.93
N GLY A 325 1.15 4.39 5.16
CA GLY A 325 -0.06 3.69 4.70
C GLY A 325 -0.22 3.61 3.19
N ARG A 326 0.87 3.56 2.40
CA ARG A 326 0.79 3.34 0.95
C ARG A 326 0.39 1.90 0.64
N MET A 327 -0.30 1.71 -0.47
CA MET A 327 -0.44 0.37 -1.05
C MET A 327 0.91 -0.04 -1.63
N THR A 328 1.29 -1.30 -1.43
CA THR A 328 2.53 -1.88 -1.97
C THR A 328 2.29 -3.27 -2.53
N ALA A 329 3.19 -3.68 -3.41
CA ALA A 329 3.19 -5.02 -3.96
C ALA A 329 4.56 -5.69 -3.80
N GLU A 330 4.55 -6.97 -3.56
CA GLU A 330 5.74 -7.82 -3.52
C GLU A 330 6.05 -8.41 -4.90
N SER A 331 6.94 -9.40 -4.94
CA SER A 331 7.29 -10.16 -6.15
C SER A 331 7.82 -9.31 -7.30
N GLY A 332 8.43 -8.16 -6.99
CA GLY A 332 9.00 -7.26 -7.99
C GLY A 332 8.00 -6.28 -8.63
N LEU A 333 6.69 -6.45 -8.43
CA LEU A 333 5.66 -5.58 -9.01
C LEU A 333 5.83 -4.11 -8.58
N HIS A 334 6.10 -3.86 -7.29
CA HIS A 334 6.23 -2.50 -6.74
C HIS A 334 7.33 -1.66 -7.41
N ASN A 335 8.39 -2.32 -7.88
CA ASN A 335 9.56 -1.68 -8.48
C ASN A 335 9.83 -2.18 -9.89
N LEU A 336 8.78 -2.52 -10.67
CA LEU A 336 8.94 -3.02 -12.03
C LEU A 336 9.70 -2.00 -12.89
N PRO A 337 10.88 -2.37 -13.43
CA PRO A 337 11.70 -1.44 -14.19
C PRO A 337 11.00 -0.94 -15.46
N ALA A 338 11.19 0.33 -15.81
CA ALA A 338 10.60 0.91 -17.01
C ALA A 338 10.91 0.12 -18.30
N VAL A 339 12.08 -0.55 -18.36
CA VAL A 339 12.48 -1.39 -19.50
C VAL A 339 11.58 -2.64 -19.66
N LEU A 340 10.89 -3.09 -18.62
CA LEU A 340 9.95 -4.21 -18.66
C LEU A 340 8.50 -3.79 -18.96
N ARG A 341 8.19 -2.49 -18.86
CA ARG A 341 6.82 -1.97 -19.14
C ARG A 341 6.30 -2.29 -20.55
N PRO A 342 7.12 -2.40 -21.62
CA PRO A 342 6.64 -2.88 -22.92
C PRO A 342 6.04 -4.28 -22.90
N GLY A 343 6.43 -5.11 -21.92
CA GLY A 343 5.85 -6.43 -21.71
C GLY A 343 4.54 -6.43 -20.91
N VAL A 344 4.11 -5.31 -20.35
CA VAL A 344 2.80 -5.16 -19.73
C VAL A 344 1.84 -4.66 -20.78
N ALA A 345 0.94 -5.53 -21.23
CA ALA A 345 0.04 -5.27 -22.36
C ALA A 345 -1.35 -5.84 -22.08
N ALA A 346 -2.36 -5.14 -22.56
CA ALA A 346 -3.73 -5.63 -22.53
C ALA A 346 -3.89 -6.89 -23.37
N HIS A 347 -4.78 -7.78 -22.98
CA HIS A 347 -5.16 -8.94 -23.78
C HIS A 347 -5.87 -8.54 -25.08
N GLU A 348 -5.99 -9.47 -26.03
CA GLU A 348 -6.71 -9.23 -27.28
C GLU A 348 -8.14 -8.76 -27.00
N GLY A 349 -8.62 -7.78 -27.75
CA GLY A 349 -9.93 -7.16 -27.54
C GLY A 349 -10.01 -6.17 -26.38
N HIS A 350 -8.94 -5.99 -25.59
CA HIS A 350 -8.89 -5.10 -24.43
C HIS A 350 -7.88 -3.96 -24.61
N VAL A 351 -7.95 -3.02 -23.66
CA VAL A 351 -7.00 -1.91 -23.51
C VAL A 351 -6.69 -1.69 -22.04
N LEU A 352 -5.63 -0.91 -21.79
CA LEU A 352 -5.29 -0.38 -20.47
C LEU A 352 -5.70 1.09 -20.41
N VAL A 353 -6.50 1.45 -19.42
CA VAL A 353 -6.72 2.85 -19.03
C VAL A 353 -5.72 3.13 -17.91
N ARG A 354 -4.68 3.89 -18.23
CA ARG A 354 -3.68 4.37 -17.26
C ARG A 354 -4.12 5.71 -16.71
N ALA A 355 -4.04 5.89 -15.41
CA ALA A 355 -4.28 7.17 -14.75
C ALA A 355 -3.21 7.42 -13.69
N ASP A 356 -2.51 8.55 -13.79
CA ASP A 356 -1.42 8.96 -12.91
C ASP A 356 -1.77 10.30 -12.25
N LEU A 357 -1.78 10.35 -10.91
CA LEU A 357 -2.13 11.56 -10.17
C LEU A 357 -1.01 12.61 -10.26
N GLY A 358 -1.30 13.69 -10.94
CA GLY A 358 -0.37 14.79 -11.11
C GLY A 358 -0.06 15.51 -9.80
N GLN A 359 1.18 15.35 -9.29
CA GLN A 359 1.69 16.14 -8.16
C GLN A 359 0.80 16.03 -6.91
N ILE A 360 0.39 14.81 -6.56
CA ILE A 360 -0.55 14.55 -5.47
C ILE A 360 -0.07 15.15 -4.13
N GLU A 361 1.19 14.94 -3.74
CA GLU A 361 1.70 15.37 -2.44
C GLU A 361 1.66 16.91 -2.25
N PRO A 362 2.12 17.76 -3.19
CA PRO A 362 1.97 19.21 -3.03
C PRO A 362 0.51 19.70 -3.10
N ARG A 363 -0.38 19.04 -3.84
CA ARG A 363 -1.81 19.35 -3.84
C ARG A 363 -2.45 18.96 -2.50
N VAL A 364 -2.08 17.84 -1.94
CA VAL A 364 -2.46 17.43 -0.58
C VAL A 364 -1.94 18.43 0.45
N LEU A 365 -0.68 18.90 0.34
CA LEU A 365 -0.14 19.93 1.24
C LEU A 365 -1.00 21.20 1.21
N ALA A 366 -1.52 21.60 0.05
CA ALA A 366 -2.44 22.74 -0.04
C ALA A 366 -3.71 22.54 0.81
N VAL A 367 -4.30 21.34 0.75
CA VAL A 367 -5.51 21.01 1.54
C VAL A 367 -5.20 20.97 3.03
N VAL A 368 -4.17 20.19 3.44
CA VAL A 368 -3.93 19.90 4.86
C VAL A 368 -3.37 21.09 5.63
N SER A 369 -2.65 21.99 4.94
CA SER A 369 -2.14 23.23 5.54
C SER A 369 -3.18 24.36 5.58
N GLY A 370 -4.13 24.35 4.65
CA GLY A 370 -5.04 25.47 4.43
C GLY A 370 -4.37 26.71 3.81
N ASP A 371 -3.18 26.56 3.20
CA ASP A 371 -2.44 27.66 2.58
C ASP A 371 -3.12 28.10 1.28
N ALA A 372 -3.76 29.26 1.29
CA ALA A 372 -4.49 29.79 0.14
C ALA A 372 -3.58 30.05 -1.09
N ALA A 373 -2.30 30.35 -0.86
CA ALA A 373 -1.37 30.59 -1.96
C ALA A 373 -0.94 29.28 -2.65
N VAL A 374 -0.77 28.18 -1.91
CA VAL A 374 -0.55 26.85 -2.50
C VAL A 374 -1.84 26.36 -3.17
N ALA A 375 -3.02 26.59 -2.56
CA ALA A 375 -4.29 26.27 -3.17
C ALA A 375 -4.50 27.01 -4.49
N GLN A 376 -4.13 28.30 -4.56
CA GLN A 376 -4.16 29.05 -5.81
C GLN A 376 -3.23 28.46 -6.89
N ALA A 377 -2.00 28.07 -6.51
CA ALA A 377 -1.05 27.43 -7.43
C ALA A 377 -1.56 26.06 -7.92
N SER A 378 -2.39 25.38 -7.13
CA SER A 378 -2.96 24.07 -7.50
C SER A 378 -4.10 24.13 -8.52
N ARG A 379 -4.56 25.32 -8.90
CA ARG A 379 -5.61 25.48 -9.94
C ARG A 379 -5.11 25.11 -11.33
N ASP A 380 -3.81 25.28 -11.57
CA ASP A 380 -3.16 24.89 -12.82
C ASP A 380 -2.91 23.37 -12.87
N ASP A 381 -2.85 22.81 -14.05
CA ASP A 381 -2.51 21.40 -14.27
C ASP A 381 -1.10 21.11 -13.77
N ASP A 382 -0.17 22.03 -14.00
CA ASP A 382 1.19 21.99 -13.46
C ASP A 382 1.35 22.97 -12.28
N LEU A 383 1.21 22.49 -11.07
CA LEU A 383 1.40 23.27 -9.83
C LEU A 383 2.81 23.89 -9.72
N TYR A 384 3.83 23.24 -10.32
CA TYR A 384 5.21 23.73 -10.21
C TYR A 384 5.45 25.00 -11.05
N ALA A 385 4.68 25.24 -12.11
CA ALA A 385 4.84 26.42 -12.95
C ALA A 385 4.55 27.73 -12.19
N PRO A 386 3.38 27.93 -11.53
CA PRO A 386 3.13 29.12 -10.73
C PRO A 386 4.04 29.22 -9.48
N VAL A 387 4.47 28.10 -8.91
CA VAL A 387 5.49 28.11 -7.85
C VAL A 387 6.81 28.64 -8.35
N ALA A 388 7.29 28.18 -9.52
CA ALA A 388 8.53 28.65 -10.16
C ALA A 388 8.49 30.16 -10.43
N GLN A 389 7.36 30.64 -10.97
CA GLN A 389 7.12 32.07 -11.22
C GLN A 389 7.21 32.89 -9.92
N ARG A 390 6.54 32.44 -8.86
CA ARG A 390 6.55 33.12 -7.56
C ARG A 390 7.91 33.14 -6.90
N LEU A 391 8.68 32.06 -7.06
CA LEU A 391 10.06 31.95 -6.55
C LEU A 391 11.10 32.62 -7.45
N ARG A 392 10.75 32.99 -8.69
CA ARG A 392 11.65 33.48 -9.74
C ARG A 392 12.78 32.51 -10.02
N VAL A 393 12.43 31.23 -10.19
CA VAL A 393 13.37 30.13 -10.53
C VAL A 393 12.80 29.31 -11.67
N GLU A 394 13.65 28.49 -12.29
CA GLU A 394 13.22 27.52 -13.29
C GLU A 394 12.30 26.43 -12.67
N ARG A 395 11.36 25.92 -13.46
CA ARG A 395 10.40 24.87 -13.04
C ARG A 395 11.07 23.64 -12.40
N PRO A 396 12.17 23.07 -12.94
CA PRO A 396 12.87 21.96 -12.30
C PRO A 396 13.38 22.28 -10.89
N ILE A 397 13.85 23.53 -10.69
CA ILE A 397 14.32 24.00 -9.36
C ILE A 397 13.14 24.12 -8.39
N ALA A 398 12.00 24.66 -8.84
CA ALA A 398 10.79 24.73 -8.02
C ALA A 398 10.31 23.32 -7.60
N LYS A 399 10.30 22.35 -8.53
CA LYS A 399 9.97 20.95 -8.22
C LYS A 399 10.88 20.38 -7.15
N VAL A 400 12.21 20.52 -7.31
CA VAL A 400 13.19 20.04 -6.33
C VAL A 400 13.00 20.73 -4.98
N ALA A 401 12.73 22.04 -4.96
CA ALA A 401 12.51 22.78 -3.71
C ALA A 401 11.25 22.32 -2.96
N VAL A 402 10.13 22.14 -3.65
CA VAL A 402 8.88 21.68 -3.04
C VAL A 402 9.05 20.27 -2.47
N LEU A 403 9.66 19.35 -3.22
CA LEU A 403 9.97 18.01 -2.75
C LEU A 403 10.93 18.03 -1.56
N ALA A 404 12.02 18.80 -1.64
CA ALA A 404 12.98 18.96 -0.55
C ALA A 404 12.32 19.51 0.73
N ALA A 405 11.38 20.44 0.58
CA ALA A 405 10.60 20.97 1.70
C ALA A 405 9.80 19.86 2.42
N MET A 406 9.10 19.03 1.67
CA MET A 406 8.32 17.92 2.22
C MET A 406 9.20 16.83 2.86
N TYR A 407 10.36 16.53 2.24
CA TYR A 407 11.30 15.52 2.75
C TYR A 407 12.29 16.05 3.80
N GLY A 408 12.24 17.35 4.14
CA GLY A 408 13.10 17.94 5.18
C GLY A 408 14.57 18.06 4.79
N GLN A 409 14.89 18.11 3.50
CA GLN A 409 16.25 18.36 3.01
C GLN A 409 16.56 19.87 3.09
N ARG A 410 17.67 20.25 3.75
CA ARG A 410 18.03 21.66 4.00
C ARG A 410 19.36 22.11 3.36
N SER A 411 20.05 21.24 2.65
CA SER A 411 21.41 21.50 2.10
C SER A 411 21.43 21.51 0.57
N GLY A 412 22.46 22.15 0.00
CA GLY A 412 22.70 22.23 -1.44
C GLY A 412 21.89 23.33 -2.17
N ALA A 413 21.76 23.23 -3.48
CA ALA A 413 21.01 24.19 -4.33
C ALA A 413 19.54 24.32 -3.91
N ALA A 414 18.96 23.28 -3.30
CA ALA A 414 17.63 23.30 -2.72
C ALA A 414 17.49 24.27 -1.52
N GLY A 415 18.57 24.57 -0.80
CA GLY A 415 18.52 25.40 0.42
C GLY A 415 18.12 26.86 0.13
N GLN A 416 18.55 27.45 -0.98
CA GLN A 416 18.16 28.81 -1.36
C GLN A 416 16.69 28.86 -1.81
N ALA A 417 16.27 27.90 -2.63
CA ALA A 417 14.89 27.78 -3.08
C ALA A 417 13.94 27.46 -1.92
N LEU A 418 14.38 26.72 -0.90
CA LEU A 418 13.61 26.45 0.31
C LEU A 418 13.29 27.72 1.10
N ARG A 419 14.27 28.63 1.28
CA ARG A 419 14.04 29.95 1.90
C ARG A 419 13.05 30.80 1.09
N GLY A 420 13.01 30.62 -0.21
CA GLY A 420 11.98 31.22 -1.08
C GLY A 420 10.57 30.67 -0.77
N LEU A 421 10.46 29.35 -0.60
CA LEU A 421 9.19 28.70 -0.25
C LEU A 421 8.68 29.12 1.13
N GLU A 422 9.56 29.23 2.13
CA GLU A 422 9.19 29.70 3.49
C GLU A 422 8.54 31.10 3.46
N ARG A 423 9.03 31.99 2.63
CA ARG A 423 8.45 33.34 2.45
C ARG A 423 7.20 33.35 1.57
N ALA A 424 7.16 32.50 0.54
CA ALA A 424 6.07 32.45 -0.41
C ALA A 424 4.83 31.71 0.12
N TYR A 425 5.05 30.68 0.95
CA TYR A 425 4.03 29.75 1.45
C TYR A 425 4.20 29.48 2.95
N PRO A 426 4.13 30.51 3.81
CA PRO A 426 4.45 30.39 5.23
C PRO A 426 3.55 29.44 6.00
N ILE A 427 2.27 29.32 5.62
CA ILE A 427 1.29 28.48 6.32
C ILE A 427 1.61 26.99 6.02
N ALA A 428 1.88 26.66 4.77
CA ALA A 428 2.28 25.30 4.37
C ALA A 428 3.59 24.89 5.03
N MET A 429 4.59 25.78 5.04
CA MET A 429 5.86 25.51 5.67
C MET A 429 5.75 25.34 7.20
N ALA A 430 4.95 26.18 7.86
CA ALA A 430 4.68 26.05 9.29
C ALA A 430 3.94 24.73 9.63
N HIS A 431 3.07 24.24 8.76
CA HIS A 431 2.43 22.92 8.92
C HIS A 431 3.48 21.80 8.93
N LEU A 432 4.40 21.81 7.98
CA LEU A 432 5.50 20.84 7.90
C LEU A 432 6.47 20.94 9.09
N ASP A 433 6.77 22.17 9.56
CA ASP A 433 7.68 22.40 10.69
C ASP A 433 7.05 21.95 12.02
N ARG A 434 5.74 22.10 12.19
CA ARG A 434 5.03 21.54 13.35
C ARG A 434 5.14 20.01 13.38
N ALA A 435 4.95 19.36 12.23
CA ALA A 435 5.10 17.90 12.14
C ALA A 435 6.54 17.46 12.45
N TYR A 436 7.54 18.17 11.92
CA TYR A 436 8.95 17.93 12.23
C TYR A 436 9.21 18.03 13.75
N SER A 437 8.76 19.13 14.37
CA SER A 437 8.97 19.40 15.80
C SER A 437 8.28 18.35 16.68
N ALA A 438 7.06 17.92 16.34
CA ALA A 438 6.37 16.83 17.02
C ALA A 438 7.16 15.51 16.91
N GLY A 439 7.69 15.19 15.72
CA GLY A 439 8.53 14.01 15.52
C GLY A 439 9.82 14.03 16.36
N VAL A 440 10.49 15.19 16.46
CA VAL A 440 11.67 15.36 17.32
C VAL A 440 11.33 15.07 18.79
N ARG A 441 10.17 15.52 19.26
CA ARG A 441 9.69 15.27 20.63
C ARG A 441 9.09 13.88 20.84
N GLY A 442 8.97 13.06 19.75
CA GLY A 442 8.35 11.75 19.82
C GLY A 442 6.83 11.78 20.03
N GLU A 443 6.18 12.90 19.77
CA GLU A 443 4.74 13.06 19.89
C GLU A 443 4.04 12.42 18.69
N PRO A 444 3.01 11.55 18.90
CA PRO A 444 2.28 10.95 17.80
C PRO A 444 1.50 12.00 17.02
N LEU A 445 1.40 11.81 15.72
CA LEU A 445 0.67 12.68 14.80
C LEU A 445 -0.50 11.95 14.18
N ARG A 446 -1.50 12.71 13.67
CA ARG A 446 -2.53 12.17 12.80
C ARG A 446 -2.50 12.86 11.45
N THR A 447 -2.66 12.07 10.41
CA THR A 447 -2.87 12.56 9.04
C THR A 447 -4.20 13.32 8.94
N TYR A 448 -4.45 13.92 7.81
CA TYR A 448 -5.70 14.62 7.53
C TYR A 448 -6.94 13.72 7.64
N GLY A 449 -6.85 12.47 7.18
CA GLY A 449 -7.89 11.46 7.32
C GLY A 449 -7.95 10.78 8.67
N GLY A 450 -6.97 11.04 9.56
CA GLY A 450 -6.95 10.56 10.93
C GLY A 450 -6.06 9.37 11.23
N ARG A 451 -5.26 8.85 10.26
CA ARG A 451 -4.27 7.80 10.51
C ARG A 451 -3.29 8.23 11.58
N LEU A 452 -3.09 7.39 12.60
CA LEU A 452 -2.05 7.62 13.62
C LEU A 452 -0.67 7.31 13.05
N ILE A 453 0.24 8.28 13.15
CA ILE A 453 1.64 8.15 12.80
C ILE A 453 2.45 8.08 14.11
N PRO A 454 2.98 6.90 14.47
CA PRO A 454 3.85 6.77 15.63
C PRO A 454 5.22 7.40 15.32
N THR A 455 5.76 8.18 16.24
CA THR A 455 7.02 8.93 16.06
C THR A 455 8.08 8.63 17.10
N GLY A 456 7.75 7.94 18.19
CA GLY A 456 8.65 7.64 19.29
C GLY A 456 9.81 6.67 18.94
N SER A 457 10.14 5.78 19.84
CA SER A 457 11.16 4.74 19.66
C SER A 457 10.88 3.81 18.45
N PHE A 458 9.62 3.74 18.02
CA PHE A 458 9.19 3.00 16.85
C PHE A 458 9.98 3.33 15.56
N VAL A 459 10.36 4.62 15.37
CA VAL A 459 11.05 5.06 14.13
C VAL A 459 12.54 4.75 14.14
N THR A 460 13.18 4.85 15.29
CA THR A 460 14.66 4.79 15.39
C THR A 460 15.17 3.66 16.28
N GLY A 461 14.28 2.95 16.98
CA GLY A 461 14.64 1.93 17.96
C GLY A 461 15.31 2.49 19.23
N ALA A 462 15.50 3.82 19.33
CA ALA A 462 16.21 4.46 20.42
C ALA A 462 15.28 5.41 21.23
N PRO A 463 15.54 5.62 22.52
CA PRO A 463 14.83 6.60 23.33
C PRO A 463 14.94 8.02 22.78
N ILE A 464 13.94 8.85 23.07
CA ILE A 464 13.94 10.28 22.72
C ILE A 464 15.05 10.97 23.51
N GLY A 465 15.81 11.86 22.85
CA GLY A 465 16.91 12.59 23.45
C GLY A 465 18.23 11.82 23.58
N ALA A 466 18.27 10.55 23.15
CA ALA A 466 19.49 9.73 23.19
C ALA A 466 20.56 10.21 22.21
N ASP A 467 20.17 10.66 21.02
CA ASP A 467 21.05 11.19 19.98
C ASP A 467 20.29 12.26 19.16
N PRO A 468 20.80 13.50 19.08
CA PRO A 468 20.20 14.56 18.28
C PRO A 468 20.04 14.21 16.78
N ARG A 469 20.88 13.33 16.25
CA ARG A 469 20.78 12.87 14.85
C ARG A 469 19.57 11.96 14.66
N LEU A 470 19.29 11.09 15.63
CA LEU A 470 18.12 10.21 15.64
C LEU A 470 16.83 11.02 15.87
N ASP A 471 16.87 12.02 16.75
CA ASP A 471 15.75 12.95 16.95
C ASP A 471 15.43 13.72 15.65
N ALA A 472 16.46 14.23 14.98
CA ALA A 472 16.30 14.87 13.68
C ALA A 472 15.77 13.89 12.59
N ALA A 473 16.15 12.62 12.64
CA ALA A 473 15.63 11.59 11.74
C ALA A 473 14.12 11.35 11.99
N ARG A 474 13.68 11.27 13.25
CA ARG A 474 12.25 11.22 13.63
C ARG A 474 11.48 12.43 13.13
N GLY A 475 12.06 13.63 13.27
CA GLY A 475 11.47 14.86 12.77
C GLY A 475 11.28 14.83 11.24
N ARG A 476 12.29 14.39 10.48
CA ARG A 476 12.17 14.24 9.02
C ARG A 476 11.14 13.19 8.64
N PHE A 477 11.11 12.06 9.33
CA PHE A 477 10.11 11.02 9.14
C PHE A 477 8.69 11.57 9.35
N ALA A 478 8.43 12.23 10.47
CA ALA A 478 7.13 12.81 10.81
C ALA A 478 6.65 13.84 9.76
N ARG A 479 7.57 14.74 9.35
CA ARG A 479 7.34 15.75 8.31
C ARG A 479 6.91 15.13 6.99
N ASN A 480 7.56 14.05 6.57
CA ASN A 480 7.24 13.34 5.36
C ASN A 480 5.96 12.50 5.50
N ALA A 481 5.84 11.73 6.59
CA ALA A 481 4.74 10.80 6.82
C ALA A 481 3.36 11.50 6.90
N ILE A 482 3.30 12.74 7.40
CA ILE A 482 2.05 13.49 7.48
C ILE A 482 1.47 13.79 6.09
N ILE A 483 2.32 14.05 5.10
CA ILE A 483 1.89 14.33 3.72
C ILE A 483 1.70 13.05 2.92
N GLN A 484 2.65 12.11 3.02
CA GLN A 484 2.53 10.81 2.35
C GLN A 484 1.29 10.05 2.79
N GLY A 485 0.98 10.05 4.11
CA GLY A 485 -0.20 9.39 4.63
C GLY A 485 -1.48 10.01 4.11
N ALA A 486 -1.57 11.33 4.11
CA ALA A 486 -2.73 12.04 3.56
C ALA A 486 -2.89 11.81 2.04
N ALA A 487 -1.78 11.71 1.29
CA ALA A 487 -1.80 11.37 -0.13
C ALA A 487 -2.26 9.93 -0.36
N ALA A 488 -1.80 8.98 0.45
CA ALA A 488 -2.23 7.59 0.38
C ALA A 488 -3.72 7.42 0.71
N GLU A 489 -4.26 8.19 1.66
CA GLU A 489 -5.69 8.22 1.99
C GLU A 489 -6.54 8.68 0.81
N LEU A 490 -6.15 9.79 0.15
CA LEU A 490 -6.83 10.26 -1.05
C LEU A 490 -6.74 9.25 -2.20
N PHE A 491 -5.55 8.67 -2.45
CA PHE A 491 -5.36 7.66 -3.48
C PHE A 491 -6.29 6.46 -3.28
N LYS A 492 -6.39 5.94 -2.05
CA LYS A 492 -7.27 4.81 -1.72
C LYS A 492 -8.76 5.17 -1.82
N ALA A 493 -9.14 6.38 -1.42
CA ALA A 493 -10.50 6.87 -1.61
C ALA A 493 -10.86 6.94 -3.10
N TRP A 494 -9.92 7.37 -3.95
CA TRP A 494 -10.08 7.36 -5.39
C TRP A 494 -10.13 5.93 -5.95
N ALA A 495 -9.18 5.06 -5.63
CA ALA A 495 -9.16 3.66 -6.07
C ALA A 495 -10.44 2.91 -5.67
N ALA A 496 -10.93 3.11 -4.44
CA ALA A 496 -12.19 2.54 -3.97
C ALA A 496 -13.40 3.06 -4.77
N THR A 497 -13.40 4.35 -5.15
CA THR A 497 -14.45 4.94 -5.97
C THR A 497 -14.39 4.39 -7.40
N VAL A 498 -13.21 4.35 -8.02
CA VAL A 498 -12.99 3.73 -9.35
C VAL A 498 -13.47 2.27 -9.33
N ARG A 499 -13.02 1.47 -8.35
CA ARG A 499 -13.43 0.08 -8.17
C ARG A 499 -14.96 -0.10 -8.16
N ALA A 500 -15.67 0.84 -7.55
CA ALA A 500 -17.13 0.78 -7.48
C ALA A 500 -17.82 1.17 -8.80
N THR A 501 -17.23 2.11 -9.55
CA THR A 501 -17.86 2.67 -10.77
C THR A 501 -17.58 1.88 -12.04
N ILE A 502 -16.42 1.19 -12.11
CA ILE A 502 -16.04 0.49 -13.36
C ILE A 502 -16.63 -0.92 -13.51
N ARG A 503 -17.31 -1.44 -12.49
CA ARG A 503 -17.88 -2.81 -12.50
C ARG A 503 -18.88 -3.07 -13.61
N GLU A 504 -19.66 -2.07 -13.95
CA GLU A 504 -20.68 -2.17 -15.02
C GLU A 504 -20.07 -2.35 -16.41
N PHE A 505 -18.78 -2.07 -16.58
CA PHE A 505 -18.05 -2.15 -17.86
C PHE A 505 -17.19 -3.42 -18.00
N ASP A 506 -17.35 -4.39 -17.11
CA ASP A 506 -16.46 -5.58 -17.04
C ASP A 506 -14.96 -5.20 -16.97
N ALA A 507 -14.69 -4.09 -16.30
CA ALA A 507 -13.35 -3.52 -16.14
C ALA A 507 -12.77 -3.84 -14.77
N GLN A 508 -11.45 -4.02 -14.70
CA GLN A 508 -10.72 -4.44 -13.51
C GLN A 508 -9.53 -3.52 -13.26
N ILE A 509 -9.35 -3.07 -12.01
CA ILE A 509 -8.08 -2.46 -11.59
C ILE A 509 -7.04 -3.58 -11.51
N VAL A 510 -5.96 -3.48 -12.28
CA VAL A 510 -4.89 -4.48 -12.35
C VAL A 510 -3.56 -4.00 -11.78
N LEU A 511 -3.46 -2.71 -11.45
CA LEU A 511 -2.28 -2.13 -10.80
C LEU A 511 -2.68 -0.91 -9.96
N CYS A 512 -2.10 -0.82 -8.75
CA CYS A 512 -2.16 0.35 -7.86
C CYS A 512 -0.76 0.62 -7.32
N LEU A 513 0.02 1.49 -7.96
CA LEU A 513 1.39 1.81 -7.55
C LEU A 513 1.57 3.29 -7.33
N HIS A 514 2.05 3.67 -6.15
CA HIS A 514 2.32 5.06 -5.76
C HIS A 514 1.09 5.96 -5.93
N ASP A 515 0.99 6.63 -7.07
CA ASP A 515 -0.05 7.55 -7.51
C ASP A 515 -0.68 7.14 -8.87
N GLU A 516 -0.36 5.93 -9.36
CA GLU A 516 -0.76 5.40 -10.66
C GLU A 516 -1.74 4.23 -10.52
N LEU A 517 -2.83 4.25 -11.32
CA LEU A 517 -3.77 3.15 -11.53
C LEU A 517 -3.67 2.65 -12.97
N LEU A 518 -3.74 1.32 -13.15
CA LEU A 518 -4.05 0.71 -14.45
C LEU A 518 -5.37 -0.04 -14.35
N VAL A 519 -6.27 0.22 -15.28
CA VAL A 519 -7.53 -0.50 -15.44
C VAL A 519 -7.50 -1.25 -16.75
N HIS A 520 -7.73 -2.55 -16.71
CA HIS A 520 -7.89 -3.41 -17.87
C HIS A 520 -9.38 -3.49 -18.21
N THR A 521 -9.76 -3.17 -19.43
CA THR A 521 -11.16 -3.07 -19.87
C THR A 521 -11.34 -3.53 -21.33
N PRO A 522 -12.51 -4.05 -21.69
CA PRO A 522 -12.87 -4.25 -23.11
C PRO A 522 -12.68 -2.94 -23.90
N ARG A 523 -12.18 -3.04 -25.11
CA ARG A 523 -11.86 -1.87 -25.96
C ARG A 523 -13.08 -1.00 -26.23
N GLU A 524 -14.25 -1.59 -26.31
CA GLU A 524 -15.53 -0.91 -26.55
C GLU A 524 -15.94 0.02 -25.40
N HIS A 525 -15.45 -0.24 -24.17
CA HIS A 525 -15.73 0.55 -22.98
C HIS A 525 -14.57 1.48 -22.56
N ALA A 526 -13.56 1.65 -23.44
CA ALA A 526 -12.35 2.39 -23.12
C ALA A 526 -12.62 3.84 -22.68
N ASP A 527 -13.45 4.55 -23.43
CA ASP A 527 -13.77 5.97 -23.19
C ASP A 527 -14.66 6.13 -21.96
N GLU A 528 -15.66 5.26 -21.78
CA GLU A 528 -16.53 5.28 -20.60
C GLU A 528 -15.73 5.00 -19.31
N VAL A 529 -14.82 4.04 -19.35
CA VAL A 529 -13.94 3.73 -18.21
C VAL A 529 -12.98 4.87 -17.93
N ALA A 530 -12.38 5.48 -18.96
CA ALA A 530 -11.51 6.64 -18.78
C ALA A 530 -12.27 7.81 -18.14
N GLN A 531 -13.50 8.07 -18.59
CA GLN A 531 -14.36 9.10 -18.00
C GLN A 531 -14.79 8.74 -16.56
N ALA A 532 -15.11 7.47 -16.28
CA ALA A 532 -15.44 7.00 -14.93
C ALA A 532 -14.27 7.19 -13.97
N VAL A 533 -13.04 6.87 -14.38
CA VAL A 533 -11.81 7.08 -13.62
C VAL A 533 -11.60 8.58 -13.31
N HIS A 534 -11.82 9.45 -14.28
CA HIS A 534 -11.72 10.90 -14.12
C HIS A 534 -12.78 11.44 -13.13
N THR A 535 -14.03 11.06 -13.32
CA THR A 535 -15.15 11.50 -12.47
C THR A 535 -14.98 11.00 -11.03
N ALA A 536 -14.51 9.76 -10.87
CA ALA A 536 -14.17 9.18 -9.56
C ALA A 536 -13.11 9.99 -8.82
N LEU A 537 -12.11 10.56 -9.53
CA LEU A 537 -11.12 11.44 -8.91
C LEU A 537 -11.75 12.73 -8.37
N ILE A 538 -12.59 13.38 -9.17
CA ILE A 538 -13.27 14.62 -8.76
C ILE A 538 -14.12 14.37 -7.52
N ASP A 539 -14.89 13.29 -7.51
CA ASP A 539 -15.76 12.92 -6.40
C ASP A 539 -14.99 12.54 -5.13
N ALA A 540 -13.97 11.70 -5.26
CA ALA A 540 -13.12 11.30 -4.14
C ALA A 540 -12.38 12.51 -3.55
N ALA A 541 -11.78 13.34 -4.39
CA ALA A 541 -11.06 14.53 -3.97
C ALA A 541 -11.98 15.54 -3.25
N ARG A 542 -13.19 15.80 -3.78
CA ARG A 542 -14.17 16.68 -3.16
C ARG A 542 -14.59 16.19 -1.77
N ARG A 543 -14.88 14.89 -1.63
CA ARG A 543 -15.26 14.28 -0.35
C ARG A 543 -14.11 14.29 0.64
N TRP A 544 -12.93 13.85 0.20
CA TRP A 544 -11.75 13.78 1.05
C TRP A 544 -11.30 15.16 1.53
N SER A 545 -11.25 16.16 0.64
CA SER A 545 -10.83 17.53 0.97
C SER A 545 -11.91 18.37 1.67
N ALA A 546 -13.13 17.84 1.87
CA ALA A 546 -14.30 18.57 2.36
C ALA A 546 -14.58 19.85 1.54
N GLY A 547 -14.40 19.78 0.22
CA GLY A 547 -14.65 20.89 -0.70
C GLY A 547 -13.59 21.98 -0.70
N ALA A 548 -12.38 21.73 -0.18
CA ALA A 548 -11.28 22.69 -0.28
C ALA A 548 -11.03 23.10 -1.74
N PRO A 549 -10.67 24.37 -2.03
CA PRO A 549 -10.53 24.88 -3.39
C PRO A 549 -9.19 24.47 -4.03
N VAL A 550 -8.88 23.17 -3.97
CA VAL A 550 -7.67 22.54 -4.53
C VAL A 550 -8.10 21.62 -5.66
N ARG A 551 -7.52 21.79 -6.83
CA ARG A 551 -7.77 20.93 -7.98
C ARG A 551 -6.82 19.75 -7.95
N PHE A 552 -7.37 18.54 -8.00
CA PHE A 552 -6.63 17.30 -8.23
C PHE A 552 -6.77 16.94 -9.70
N VAL A 553 -5.67 16.50 -10.29
CA VAL A 553 -5.58 16.15 -11.71
C VAL A 553 -4.98 14.76 -11.88
N ALA A 554 -5.43 14.05 -12.89
CA ALA A 554 -4.79 12.81 -13.34
C ALA A 554 -4.49 12.92 -14.84
N ASP A 555 -3.32 12.43 -15.23
CA ASP A 555 -2.98 12.17 -16.63
C ASP A 555 -3.58 10.82 -17.01
N ILE A 556 -4.64 10.84 -17.84
CA ILE A 556 -5.38 9.64 -18.23
C ILE A 556 -5.08 9.35 -19.70
N SER A 557 -4.68 8.12 -19.98
CA SER A 557 -4.41 7.65 -21.33
C SER A 557 -4.95 6.24 -21.55
N VAL A 558 -5.52 6.01 -22.75
CA VAL A 558 -5.94 4.68 -23.21
C VAL A 558 -4.83 4.13 -24.10
N VAL A 559 -4.25 3.01 -23.69
CA VAL A 559 -3.09 2.43 -24.36
C VAL A 559 -3.23 0.91 -24.46
N HIS A 560 -2.49 0.30 -25.38
CA HIS A 560 -2.41 -1.16 -25.43
C HIS A 560 -1.31 -1.69 -24.50
N ARG A 561 -0.17 -0.97 -24.41
CA ARG A 561 0.97 -1.31 -23.54
C ARG A 561 1.20 -0.21 -22.53
N TRP A 562 1.59 -0.57 -21.32
CA TRP A 562 1.91 0.43 -20.28
C TRP A 562 3.02 1.39 -20.71
N SER A 563 3.98 0.93 -21.50
CA SER A 563 5.06 1.77 -22.05
C SER A 563 4.60 2.86 -23.00
N ASP A 564 3.41 2.72 -23.61
CA ASP A 564 2.90 3.66 -24.61
C ASP A 564 2.26 4.89 -23.96
N ALA A 565 1.98 4.80 -22.66
CA ALA A 565 1.52 5.93 -21.88
C ALA A 565 2.66 6.93 -21.69
N LYS A 566 2.46 8.15 -22.13
CA LYS A 566 3.40 9.26 -21.90
C LYS A 566 3.44 9.53 -20.40
N GLY A 567 4.59 9.33 -19.77
CA GLY A 567 4.88 9.66 -18.39
C GLY A 567 5.50 11.03 -18.27
#